data_40569ec6b715d9da72b11ae591ed90a7
#
_entry.id   40569ec6b715d9da72b11ae591ed90a7
#
_cell.length_a   1.000
_cell.length_b   1.000
_cell.length_c   1.000
_cell.angle_alpha   90.00
_cell.angle_beta   90.00
_cell.angle_gamma   90.00
#
_symmetry.space_group_name_H-M   'P 1'
#
loop_
_entity.id
_entity.type
_entity.pdbx_description
1 polymer ?
#
loop_
_entity_poly.entity_id
_entity_poly.type
_entity_poly.pdbx_seq_one_letter_code
_entity_poly.pdbx_strand_id
1 'polypeptide(L)'
;CKACKGQRLKPSSLAVTVADKNIYEITNLSIVKLQEFLQNMQLSERQLAIGSQILKEIKARIQFLMDVGLDYLALSRATATLSGGEAQRIRLATQIGSGLVGVAYILDEPSIGLHQRDNDKLLKTLLHLRDLGNSVLVVEHDEDTMRAADYIVDIGPGAGKNGGNVVAVGTAEDIMRCKESVTGAYLSGRIKIPVPKERKKPTGWITVKGARENNLKNVDVDIPLGCLLYTSDAADDLIG
;
A
#
# COMPACT_ATOMS: atom_id res chain seq x y z
N CYS A 1 21.76 17.34 -12.95
CA CYS A 1 22.88 18.30 -12.80
C CYS A 1 24.18 17.63 -13.22
N LYS A 2 24.95 18.26 -14.14
CA LYS A 2 26.22 17.68 -14.63
C LYS A 2 27.27 17.51 -13.52
N ALA A 3 27.28 18.37 -12.51
CA ALA A 3 28.25 18.33 -11.41
C ALA A 3 28.04 17.14 -10.46
N CYS A 4 26.79 16.83 -10.09
CA CYS A 4 26.49 15.75 -9.15
C CYS A 4 25.99 14.46 -9.82
N LYS A 5 25.85 14.43 -11.16
CA LYS A 5 25.39 13.26 -11.92
C LYS A 5 24.12 12.58 -11.32
N GLY A 6 23.20 13.38 -10.79
CA GLY A 6 21.98 12.89 -10.15
C GLY A 6 22.08 12.62 -8.65
N GLN A 7 23.28 12.57 -8.07
CA GLN A 7 23.51 12.18 -6.67
C GLN A 7 23.11 13.26 -5.64
N ARG A 8 22.87 14.50 -6.08
CA ARG A 8 22.43 15.66 -5.26
C ARG A 8 23.36 16.07 -4.12
N LEU A 9 24.50 15.40 -3.95
CA LEU A 9 25.47 15.60 -2.86
C LEU A 9 26.84 15.99 -3.40
N LYS A 10 27.67 16.61 -2.55
CA LYS A 10 29.06 16.92 -2.85
C LYS A 10 29.96 15.66 -2.76
N PRO A 11 31.05 15.57 -3.49
CA PRO A 11 31.96 14.43 -3.39
C PRO A 11 32.48 14.14 -1.98
N SER A 12 32.72 15.19 -1.17
CA SER A 12 33.12 15.04 0.23
C SER A 12 32.05 14.36 1.11
N SER A 13 30.78 14.60 0.84
CA SER A 13 29.68 13.92 1.56
C SER A 13 29.52 12.46 1.12
N LEU A 14 29.81 12.17 -0.16
CA LEU A 14 29.76 10.81 -0.70
C LEU A 14 30.98 9.97 -0.32
N ALA A 15 32.07 10.60 0.12
CA ALA A 15 33.24 9.91 0.64
C ALA A 15 33.05 9.28 2.03
N VAL A 16 31.95 9.69 2.74
CA VAL A 16 31.60 9.08 4.03
C VAL A 16 30.82 7.80 3.77
N THR A 17 31.29 6.68 4.30
CA THR A 17 30.66 5.37 4.16
C THR A 17 30.35 4.73 5.51
N VAL A 18 29.31 3.92 5.54
CA VAL A 18 28.94 3.05 6.65
C VAL A 18 28.70 1.65 6.07
N ALA A 19 29.42 0.64 6.58
CA ALA A 19 29.43 -0.71 6.02
C ALA A 19 29.61 -0.67 4.47
N ASP A 20 30.65 0.04 4.03
CA ASP A 20 31.10 0.20 2.63
C ASP A 20 30.12 0.88 1.68
N LYS A 21 29.00 1.44 2.17
CA LYS A 21 28.04 2.19 1.37
C LYS A 21 27.94 3.65 1.79
N ASN A 22 27.88 4.54 0.81
CA ASN A 22 27.59 5.95 1.05
C ASN A 22 26.07 6.19 1.11
N ILE A 23 25.68 7.40 1.54
CA ILE A 23 24.27 7.74 1.73
C ILE A 23 23.44 7.67 0.42
N TYR A 24 24.04 7.97 -0.74
CA TYR A 24 23.35 7.87 -2.02
C TYR A 24 23.06 6.41 -2.38
N GLU A 25 24.02 5.51 -2.21
CA GLU A 25 23.86 4.09 -2.45
C GLU A 25 22.79 3.50 -1.52
N ILE A 26 22.83 3.86 -0.24
CA ILE A 26 21.86 3.41 0.78
C ILE A 26 20.45 3.89 0.42
N THR A 27 20.26 5.15 0.06
CA THR A 27 18.94 5.71 -0.24
C THR A 27 18.37 5.25 -1.57
N ASN A 28 19.18 4.69 -2.47
CA ASN A 28 18.73 4.07 -3.73
C ASN A 28 18.35 2.59 -3.60
N LEU A 29 18.60 1.96 -2.46
CA LEU A 29 18.07 0.63 -2.19
C LEU A 29 16.55 0.70 -2.09
N SER A 30 15.85 -0.34 -2.57
CA SER A 30 14.44 -0.52 -2.20
C SER A 30 14.33 -0.72 -0.69
N ILE A 31 13.18 -0.38 -0.12
CA ILE A 31 12.94 -0.48 1.33
C ILE A 31 13.26 -1.88 1.85
N VAL A 32 12.87 -2.93 1.12
CA VAL A 32 13.20 -4.32 1.49
C VAL A 32 14.72 -4.55 1.51
N LYS A 33 15.46 -4.10 0.48
CA LYS A 33 16.93 -4.24 0.43
C LYS A 33 17.61 -3.37 1.48
N LEU A 34 17.04 -2.21 1.79
CA LEU A 34 17.54 -1.35 2.86
C LEU A 34 17.35 -2.02 4.23
N GLN A 35 16.23 -2.67 4.47
CA GLN A 35 15.99 -3.43 5.70
C GLN A 35 17.01 -4.57 5.84
N GLU A 36 17.22 -5.36 4.78
CA GLU A 36 18.23 -6.43 4.76
C GLU A 36 19.64 -5.90 5.03
N PHE A 37 20.02 -4.79 4.40
CA PHE A 37 21.30 -4.13 4.63
C PHE A 37 21.46 -3.72 6.10
N LEU A 38 20.44 -3.08 6.70
CA LEU A 38 20.47 -2.64 8.10
C LEU A 38 20.49 -3.81 9.09
N GLN A 39 19.89 -4.95 8.74
CA GLN A 39 19.92 -6.15 9.57
C GLN A 39 21.29 -6.84 9.57
N ASN A 40 21.92 -6.92 8.39
CA ASN A 40 23.16 -7.64 8.18
C ASN A 40 24.43 -6.77 8.36
N MET A 41 24.25 -5.46 8.60
CA MET A 41 25.32 -4.50 8.75
C MET A 41 26.19 -4.81 9.96
N GLN A 42 27.48 -5.04 9.72
CA GLN A 42 28.46 -5.26 10.76
C GLN A 42 29.08 -3.94 11.22
N LEU A 43 28.99 -3.63 12.50
CA LEU A 43 29.50 -2.41 13.09
C LEU A 43 30.46 -2.76 14.23
N SER A 44 31.52 -1.96 14.38
CA SER A 44 32.41 -2.05 15.52
C SER A 44 31.69 -1.66 16.82
N GLU A 45 32.21 -2.07 17.97
CA GLU A 45 31.66 -1.73 19.29
C GLU A 45 31.51 -0.22 19.46
N ARG A 46 32.50 0.57 19.02
CA ARG A 46 32.42 2.04 19.06
C ARG A 46 31.27 2.59 18.18
N GLN A 47 31.07 2.04 16.99
CA GLN A 47 29.97 2.46 16.11
C GLN A 47 28.61 2.06 16.69
N LEU A 48 28.52 0.90 17.31
CA LEU A 48 27.31 0.45 18.00
C LEU A 48 26.98 1.34 19.21
N ALA A 49 28.00 1.70 20.02
CA ALA A 49 27.80 2.60 21.14
C ALA A 49 27.24 3.97 20.75
N ILE A 50 27.67 4.49 19.58
CA ILE A 50 27.20 5.77 19.04
C ILE A 50 25.85 5.64 18.32
N GLY A 51 25.69 4.59 17.51
CA GLY A 51 24.62 4.50 16.50
C GLY A 51 23.43 3.62 16.89
N SER A 52 23.49 2.86 17.97
CA SER A 52 22.46 1.85 18.31
C SER A 52 21.05 2.44 18.41
N GLN A 53 20.90 3.58 19.10
CA GLN A 53 19.62 4.23 19.26
C GLN A 53 19.07 4.77 17.92
N ILE A 54 19.95 5.37 17.11
CA ILE A 54 19.59 5.88 15.77
C ILE A 54 19.18 4.74 14.85
N LEU A 55 19.92 3.63 14.87
CA LEU A 55 19.59 2.44 14.08
C LEU A 55 18.26 1.81 14.49
N LYS A 56 17.96 1.77 15.77
CA LYS A 56 16.67 1.30 16.29
C LYS A 56 15.53 2.12 15.69
N GLU A 57 15.64 3.45 15.71
CA GLU A 57 14.64 4.35 15.13
C GLU A 57 14.51 4.19 13.61
N ILE A 58 15.64 4.10 12.89
CA ILE A 58 15.62 3.89 11.44
C ILE A 58 14.95 2.56 11.10
N LYS A 59 15.33 1.47 11.77
CA LYS A 59 14.73 0.14 11.55
C LYS A 59 13.22 0.15 11.79
N ALA A 60 12.76 0.81 12.85
CA ALA A 60 11.33 0.93 13.15
C ALA A 60 10.58 1.67 12.01
N ARG A 61 11.12 2.79 11.53
CA ARG A 61 10.51 3.56 10.44
C ARG A 61 10.51 2.83 9.10
N ILE A 62 11.57 2.09 8.80
CA ILE A 62 11.63 1.21 7.62
C ILE A 62 10.59 0.11 7.73
N GLN A 63 10.42 -0.48 8.92
CA GLN A 63 9.39 -1.50 9.14
C GLN A 63 7.98 -0.95 8.88
N PHE A 64 7.67 0.27 9.35
CA PHE A 64 6.37 0.89 9.04
C PHE A 64 6.12 1.08 7.55
N LEU A 65 7.15 1.44 6.76
CA LEU A 65 7.02 1.51 5.31
C LEU A 65 6.74 0.14 4.68
N MET A 66 7.34 -0.91 5.22
CA MET A 66 7.06 -2.30 4.80
C MET A 66 5.64 -2.73 5.15
N ASP A 67 5.18 -2.39 6.36
CA ASP A 67 3.86 -2.77 6.88
C ASP A 67 2.71 -2.12 6.07
N VAL A 68 2.95 -0.97 5.46
CA VAL A 68 1.99 -0.32 4.56
C VAL A 68 2.18 -0.70 3.07
N GLY A 69 3.00 -1.73 2.77
CA GLY A 69 3.19 -2.24 1.41
C GLY A 69 4.00 -1.31 0.49
N LEU A 70 4.98 -0.58 1.03
CA LEU A 70 5.89 0.31 0.28
C LEU A 70 7.32 -0.26 0.17
N ASP A 71 7.46 -1.56 0.28
CA ASP A 71 8.73 -2.29 0.30
C ASP A 71 9.56 -2.15 -0.99
N TYR A 72 8.91 -1.93 -2.13
CA TYR A 72 9.52 -1.71 -3.44
C TYR A 72 10.07 -0.29 -3.65
N LEU A 73 9.62 0.72 -2.88
CA LEU A 73 10.08 2.10 -3.04
C LEU A 73 11.53 2.27 -2.59
N ALA A 74 12.18 3.29 -3.14
CA ALA A 74 13.48 3.77 -2.67
C ALA A 74 13.35 5.16 -2.04
N LEU A 75 14.13 5.45 -0.99
CA LEU A 75 14.08 6.75 -0.30
C LEU A 75 14.52 7.91 -1.21
N SER A 76 15.27 7.64 -2.26
CA SER A 76 15.70 8.63 -3.27
C SER A 76 14.60 9.02 -4.24
N ARG A 77 13.47 8.30 -4.28
CA ARG A 77 12.39 8.55 -5.23
C ARG A 77 11.79 9.95 -5.04
N ALA A 78 11.63 10.67 -6.13
CA ALA A 78 11.09 12.04 -6.09
C ALA A 78 9.59 12.01 -5.75
N THR A 79 9.16 12.82 -4.80
CA THR A 79 7.76 12.89 -4.33
C THR A 79 6.75 13.13 -5.48
N ALA A 80 7.13 13.90 -6.48
CA ALA A 80 6.29 14.17 -7.65
C ALA A 80 6.04 12.94 -8.55
N THR A 81 6.76 11.84 -8.34
CA THR A 81 6.59 10.58 -9.08
C THR A 81 5.77 9.54 -8.31
N LEU A 82 5.34 9.87 -7.10
CA LEU A 82 4.50 8.99 -6.29
C LEU A 82 3.05 9.01 -6.79
N SER A 83 2.41 7.86 -6.80
CA SER A 83 0.96 7.78 -6.96
C SER A 83 0.23 8.36 -5.75
N GLY A 84 -1.06 8.67 -5.88
CA GLY A 84 -1.88 9.14 -4.77
C GLY A 84 -1.89 8.17 -3.58
N GLY A 85 -2.04 6.88 -3.86
CA GLY A 85 -2.01 5.82 -2.84
C GLY A 85 -0.64 5.68 -2.16
N GLU A 86 0.47 5.76 -2.90
CA GLU A 86 1.82 5.75 -2.32
C GLU A 86 2.04 6.92 -1.36
N ALA A 87 1.65 8.14 -1.79
CA ALA A 87 1.78 9.33 -0.94
C ALA A 87 0.93 9.24 0.34
N GLN A 88 -0.28 8.67 0.24
CA GLN A 88 -1.16 8.45 1.39
C GLN A 88 -0.56 7.44 2.37
N ARG A 89 -0.04 6.31 1.87
CA ARG A 89 0.63 5.30 2.70
C ARG A 89 1.90 5.80 3.37
N ILE A 90 2.70 6.65 2.71
CA ILE A 90 3.85 7.32 3.35
C ILE A 90 3.38 8.19 4.52
N ARG A 91 2.29 8.94 4.35
CA ARG A 91 1.70 9.73 5.44
C ARG A 91 1.26 8.84 6.60
N LEU A 92 0.57 7.74 6.29
CA LEU A 92 0.14 6.76 7.29
C LEU A 92 1.34 6.18 8.05
N ALA A 93 2.37 5.71 7.36
CA ALA A 93 3.60 5.20 7.98
C ALA A 93 4.27 6.25 8.89
N THR A 94 4.25 7.52 8.48
CA THR A 94 4.79 8.62 9.28
C THR A 94 3.97 8.85 10.55
N GLN A 95 2.65 8.78 10.45
CA GLN A 95 1.73 8.93 11.59
C GLN A 95 1.89 7.80 12.59
N ILE A 96 1.96 6.55 12.13
CA ILE A 96 2.23 5.38 12.97
C ILE A 96 3.57 5.52 13.67
N GLY A 97 4.60 5.93 12.93
CA GLY A 97 5.95 6.14 13.46
C GLY A 97 6.06 7.27 14.51
N SER A 98 5.04 8.10 14.65
CA SER A 98 5.01 9.13 15.70
C SER A 98 4.80 8.56 17.12
N GLY A 99 4.27 7.33 17.22
CA GLY A 99 3.98 6.68 18.51
C GLY A 99 2.93 7.41 19.37
N LEU A 100 2.11 8.25 18.76
CA LEU A 100 1.04 8.96 19.48
C LEU A 100 -0.02 7.98 19.96
N VAL A 101 -0.48 8.18 21.18
CA VAL A 101 -1.53 7.40 21.85
C VAL A 101 -2.68 8.33 22.24
N GLY A 102 -3.91 7.84 22.18
CA GLY A 102 -5.10 8.61 22.54
C GLY A 102 -5.51 9.66 21.50
N VAL A 103 -5.11 9.47 20.24
CA VAL A 103 -5.48 10.36 19.11
C VAL A 103 -6.49 9.68 18.18
N ALA A 104 -7.15 10.46 17.33
CA ALA A 104 -8.03 9.98 16.28
C ALA A 104 -7.29 10.02 14.93
N TYR A 105 -7.19 8.87 14.27
CA TYR A 105 -6.74 8.74 12.88
C TYR A 105 -7.96 8.69 11.97
N ILE A 106 -8.00 9.56 10.97
CA ILE A 106 -9.08 9.61 9.98
C ILE A 106 -8.45 9.33 8.61
N LEU A 107 -8.87 8.25 7.98
CA LEU A 107 -8.32 7.73 6.74
C LEU A 107 -9.43 7.59 5.70
N ASP A 108 -9.17 8.11 4.51
CA ASP A 108 -10.09 8.05 3.38
C ASP A 108 -9.51 7.11 2.32
N GLU A 109 -10.17 5.98 2.10
CA GLU A 109 -9.79 4.91 1.16
C GLU A 109 -8.30 4.53 1.23
N PRO A 110 -7.75 4.15 2.40
CA PRO A 110 -6.32 3.85 2.53
C PRO A 110 -5.89 2.61 1.74
N SER A 111 -6.82 1.73 1.35
CA SER A 111 -6.56 0.54 0.52
C SER A 111 -6.42 0.86 -0.97
N ILE A 112 -6.72 2.10 -1.41
CA ILE A 112 -6.71 2.44 -2.83
C ILE A 112 -5.37 2.15 -3.51
N GLY A 113 -5.40 1.40 -4.61
CA GLY A 113 -4.20 1.00 -5.35
C GLY A 113 -3.33 -0.05 -4.66
N LEU A 114 -3.83 -0.70 -3.60
CA LEU A 114 -3.18 -1.88 -3.02
C LEU A 114 -3.57 -3.15 -3.78
N HIS A 115 -2.60 -4.05 -3.92
CA HIS A 115 -2.90 -5.43 -4.25
C HIS A 115 -3.58 -6.11 -3.06
N GLN A 116 -4.51 -7.05 -3.29
CA GLN A 116 -5.26 -7.72 -2.23
C GLN A 116 -4.35 -8.33 -1.15
N ARG A 117 -3.19 -8.88 -1.53
CA ARG A 117 -2.19 -9.42 -0.60
C ARG A 117 -1.64 -8.38 0.39
N ASP A 118 -1.56 -7.10 -0.04
CA ASP A 118 -1.02 -6.03 0.79
C ASP A 118 -2.09 -5.38 1.67
N ASN A 119 -3.37 -5.60 1.32
CA ASN A 119 -4.51 -5.16 2.13
C ASN A 119 -4.49 -5.77 3.55
N ASP A 120 -4.08 -7.03 3.67
CA ASP A 120 -3.89 -7.71 4.96
C ASP A 120 -2.85 -7.01 5.85
N LYS A 121 -1.77 -6.48 5.25
CA LYS A 121 -0.73 -5.76 6.00
C LYS A 121 -1.27 -4.42 6.51
N LEU A 122 -1.97 -3.69 5.63
CA LEU A 122 -2.62 -2.43 6.00
C LEU A 122 -3.62 -2.66 7.13
N LEU A 123 -4.48 -3.67 7.02
CA LEU A 123 -5.48 -3.99 8.03
C LEU A 123 -4.84 -4.31 9.39
N LYS A 124 -3.79 -5.13 9.41
CA LYS A 124 -3.03 -5.41 10.65
C LYS A 124 -2.45 -4.15 11.28
N THR A 125 -1.99 -3.23 10.44
CA THR A 125 -1.45 -1.94 10.88
C THR A 125 -2.52 -1.05 11.51
N LEU A 126 -3.72 -0.99 10.92
CA LEU A 126 -4.86 -0.24 11.46
C LEU A 126 -5.32 -0.81 12.80
N LEU A 127 -5.43 -2.15 12.89
CA LEU A 127 -5.76 -2.83 14.12
C LEU A 127 -4.71 -2.57 15.21
N HIS A 128 -3.43 -2.60 14.87
CA HIS A 128 -2.36 -2.26 15.79
C HIS A 128 -2.46 -0.83 16.32
N LEU A 129 -2.77 0.15 15.46
CA LEU A 129 -3.03 1.53 15.91
C LEU A 129 -4.17 1.62 16.92
N ARG A 130 -5.28 0.91 16.68
CA ARG A 130 -6.40 0.80 17.61
C ARG A 130 -5.95 0.21 18.95
N ASP A 131 -5.21 -0.89 18.91
CA ASP A 131 -4.77 -1.62 20.10
C ASP A 131 -3.79 -0.82 20.96
N LEU A 132 -3.11 0.19 20.38
CA LEU A 132 -2.33 1.20 21.11
C LEU A 132 -3.19 2.22 21.86
N GLY A 133 -4.52 2.13 21.81
CA GLY A 133 -5.45 3.05 22.48
C GLY A 133 -5.86 4.26 21.64
N ASN A 134 -5.74 4.17 20.32
CA ASN A 134 -6.20 5.21 19.41
C ASN A 134 -7.61 4.92 18.87
N SER A 135 -8.29 5.95 18.38
CA SER A 135 -9.49 5.81 17.56
C SER A 135 -9.11 5.84 16.09
N VAL A 136 -9.52 4.82 15.33
CA VAL A 136 -9.23 4.73 13.90
C VAL A 136 -10.54 4.77 13.13
N LEU A 137 -10.78 5.86 12.39
CA LEU A 137 -11.94 6.05 11.51
C LEU A 137 -11.47 5.83 10.07
N VAL A 138 -12.11 4.91 9.37
CA VAL A 138 -11.75 4.56 8.01
C VAL A 138 -12.98 4.68 7.13
N VAL A 139 -12.89 5.43 6.04
CA VAL A 139 -13.87 5.39 4.96
C VAL A 139 -13.37 4.35 3.97
N GLU A 140 -14.09 3.24 3.82
CA GLU A 140 -13.66 2.10 3.01
C GLU A 140 -14.81 1.40 2.32
N HIS A 141 -14.46 0.68 1.24
CA HIS A 141 -15.38 -0.14 0.46
C HIS A 141 -14.94 -1.61 0.42
N ASP A 142 -13.84 -1.94 1.06
CA ASP A 142 -13.28 -3.28 1.13
C ASP A 142 -14.01 -4.15 2.16
N GLU A 143 -14.40 -5.36 1.74
CA GLU A 143 -15.17 -6.29 2.57
C GLU A 143 -14.37 -6.74 3.81
N ASP A 144 -13.07 -7.03 3.66
CA ASP A 144 -12.25 -7.54 4.76
C ASP A 144 -12.06 -6.48 5.84
N THR A 145 -11.88 -5.23 5.44
CA THR A 145 -11.81 -4.07 6.35
C THR A 145 -13.13 -3.88 7.11
N MET A 146 -14.28 -3.96 6.40
CA MET A 146 -15.60 -3.86 7.05
C MET A 146 -15.82 -4.99 8.06
N ARG A 147 -15.43 -6.22 7.73
CA ARG A 147 -15.59 -7.37 8.64
C ARG A 147 -14.69 -7.30 9.87
N ALA A 148 -13.55 -6.64 9.76
CA ALA A 148 -12.60 -6.47 10.87
C ALA A 148 -12.91 -5.25 11.74
N ALA A 149 -13.81 -4.38 11.32
CA ALA A 149 -14.18 -3.18 12.07
C ALA A 149 -14.97 -3.54 13.34
N ASP A 150 -14.66 -2.88 14.46
CA ASP A 150 -15.41 -3.01 15.70
C ASP A 150 -16.82 -2.39 15.58
N TYR A 151 -16.95 -1.36 14.74
CA TYR A 151 -18.20 -0.63 14.53
C TYR A 151 -18.28 -0.06 13.12
N ILE A 152 -19.42 -0.20 12.48
CA ILE A 152 -19.70 0.29 11.13
C ILE A 152 -20.81 1.31 11.18
N VAL A 153 -20.66 2.38 10.41
CA VAL A 153 -21.72 3.36 10.12
C VAL A 153 -22.00 3.31 8.62
N ASP A 154 -23.12 2.73 8.24
CA ASP A 154 -23.54 2.62 6.85
C ASP A 154 -24.34 3.86 6.44
N ILE A 155 -23.81 4.60 5.46
CA ILE A 155 -24.40 5.86 4.97
C ILE A 155 -24.94 5.65 3.56
N GLY A 156 -26.22 5.97 3.38
CA GLY A 156 -26.89 5.77 2.09
C GLY A 156 -28.28 6.43 2.03
N PRO A 157 -29.22 5.80 1.28
CA PRO A 157 -29.05 4.67 0.36
C PRO A 157 -28.40 5.04 -0.98
N GLY A 158 -28.40 6.30 -1.37
CA GLY A 158 -27.84 6.79 -2.64
C GLY A 158 -26.71 7.79 -2.44
N ALA A 159 -26.33 8.47 -3.51
CA ALA A 159 -25.30 9.50 -3.50
C ALA A 159 -25.90 10.91 -3.61
N GLY A 160 -25.12 11.94 -3.22
CA GLY A 160 -25.51 13.34 -3.34
C GLY A 160 -26.81 13.67 -2.61
N LYS A 161 -27.75 14.32 -3.28
CA LYS A 161 -29.04 14.72 -2.68
C LYS A 161 -29.93 13.56 -2.22
N ASN A 162 -29.71 12.36 -2.73
CA ASN A 162 -30.48 11.15 -2.42
C ASN A 162 -29.81 10.26 -1.38
N GLY A 163 -28.68 10.70 -0.84
CA GLY A 163 -27.90 9.98 0.17
C GLY A 163 -27.75 10.77 1.47
N GLY A 164 -26.72 10.42 2.23
CA GLY A 164 -26.35 11.14 3.46
C GLY A 164 -27.19 10.78 4.69
N ASN A 165 -28.01 9.73 4.63
CA ASN A 165 -28.71 9.20 5.78
C ASN A 165 -27.91 8.06 6.39
N VAL A 166 -27.94 7.96 7.73
CA VAL A 166 -27.45 6.75 8.41
C VAL A 166 -28.49 5.66 8.24
N VAL A 167 -28.17 4.62 7.48
CA VAL A 167 -29.06 3.49 7.16
C VAL A 167 -29.01 2.43 8.24
N ALA A 168 -27.79 2.11 8.70
CA ALA A 168 -27.55 1.14 9.74
C ALA A 168 -26.26 1.47 10.51
N VAL A 169 -26.18 1.04 11.76
CA VAL A 169 -25.01 1.16 12.62
C VAL A 169 -24.84 -0.08 13.47
N GLY A 170 -23.62 -0.43 13.80
CA GLY A 170 -23.31 -1.55 14.67
C GLY A 170 -22.15 -2.39 14.17
N THR A 171 -22.11 -3.65 14.60
CA THR A 171 -21.13 -4.64 14.13
C THR A 171 -21.43 -5.07 12.68
N ALA A 172 -20.50 -5.79 12.05
CA ALA A 172 -20.74 -6.35 10.72
C ALA A 172 -22.01 -7.23 10.68
N GLU A 173 -22.27 -7.99 11.75
CA GLU A 173 -23.48 -8.82 11.88
C GLU A 173 -24.76 -7.97 11.94
N ASP A 174 -24.72 -6.82 12.62
CA ASP A 174 -25.87 -5.93 12.71
C ASP A 174 -26.19 -5.31 11.34
N ILE A 175 -25.16 -4.88 10.62
CA ILE A 175 -25.27 -4.38 9.25
C ILE A 175 -25.86 -5.46 8.31
N MET A 176 -25.35 -6.70 8.40
CA MET A 176 -25.83 -7.83 7.60
C MET A 176 -27.32 -8.16 7.87
N ARG A 177 -27.82 -7.93 9.08
CA ARG A 177 -29.24 -8.16 9.44
C ARG A 177 -30.15 -7.04 8.96
N CYS A 178 -29.64 -5.85 8.75
CA CYS A 178 -30.43 -4.72 8.27
C CYS A 178 -30.91 -4.96 6.83
N LYS A 179 -32.23 -4.93 6.62
CA LYS A 179 -32.83 -5.18 5.29
C LYS A 179 -32.63 -4.02 4.34
N GLU A 180 -32.63 -2.82 4.87
CA GLU A 180 -32.49 -1.56 4.14
C GLU A 180 -31.03 -1.29 3.71
N SER A 181 -30.05 -1.93 4.37
CA SER A 181 -28.64 -1.77 4.05
C SER A 181 -28.25 -2.54 2.79
N VAL A 182 -27.82 -1.81 1.77
CA VAL A 182 -27.24 -2.39 0.55
C VAL A 182 -25.89 -3.03 0.88
N THR A 183 -25.07 -2.36 1.69
CA THR A 183 -23.80 -2.89 2.20
C THR A 183 -24.02 -4.22 2.92
N GLY A 184 -25.00 -4.27 3.81
CA GLY A 184 -25.38 -5.50 4.53
C GLY A 184 -25.91 -6.60 3.62
N ALA A 185 -26.59 -6.24 2.54
CA ALA A 185 -27.07 -7.20 1.55
C ALA A 185 -25.90 -7.87 0.80
N TYR A 186 -24.84 -7.12 0.46
CA TYR A 186 -23.62 -7.68 -0.15
C TYR A 186 -22.78 -8.48 0.86
N LEU A 187 -22.51 -7.94 2.05
CA LEU A 187 -21.75 -8.63 3.11
C LEU A 187 -22.38 -9.97 3.52
N SER A 188 -23.72 -10.05 3.55
CA SER A 188 -24.45 -11.28 3.87
C SER A 188 -24.58 -12.24 2.68
N GLY A 189 -24.23 -11.82 1.47
CA GLY A 189 -24.41 -12.59 0.25
C GLY A 189 -25.87 -12.66 -0.24
N ARG A 190 -26.79 -11.88 0.33
CA ARG A 190 -28.20 -11.75 -0.17
C ARG A 190 -28.23 -11.19 -1.59
N ILE A 191 -27.28 -10.28 -1.88
CA ILE A 191 -27.05 -9.74 -3.22
C ILE A 191 -25.62 -10.12 -3.62
N LYS A 192 -25.46 -10.58 -4.86
CA LYS A 192 -24.16 -10.93 -5.45
C LYS A 192 -24.12 -10.43 -6.88
N ILE A 193 -22.94 -9.99 -7.31
CA ILE A 193 -22.68 -9.77 -8.73
C ILE A 193 -22.51 -11.15 -9.38
N PRO A 194 -23.42 -11.55 -10.29
CA PRO A 194 -23.36 -12.91 -10.84
C PRO A 194 -22.16 -13.03 -11.78
N VAL A 195 -21.42 -14.12 -11.63
CA VAL A 195 -20.41 -14.50 -12.63
C VAL A 195 -21.16 -15.09 -13.84
N PRO A 196 -21.03 -14.48 -15.04
CA PRO A 196 -21.74 -14.97 -16.21
C PRO A 196 -21.30 -16.40 -16.56
N LYS A 197 -22.29 -17.29 -16.80
CA LYS A 197 -22.05 -18.68 -17.18
C LYS A 197 -21.38 -18.77 -18.56
N GLU A 198 -21.78 -17.88 -19.47
CA GLU A 198 -21.21 -17.77 -20.80
C GLU A 198 -20.39 -16.49 -20.92
N ARG A 199 -19.18 -16.61 -21.42
CA ARG A 199 -18.32 -15.48 -21.68
C ARG A 199 -18.58 -14.92 -23.08
N LYS A 200 -18.47 -13.58 -23.21
CA LYS A 200 -18.59 -12.92 -24.51
C LYS A 200 -17.49 -13.42 -25.45
N LYS A 201 -17.87 -13.80 -26.67
CA LYS A 201 -16.90 -14.24 -27.68
C LYS A 201 -16.20 -13.02 -28.28
N PRO A 202 -14.89 -13.11 -28.56
CA PRO A 202 -14.16 -12.06 -29.24
C PRO A 202 -14.73 -11.78 -30.64
N THR A 203 -14.76 -10.51 -31.03
CA THR A 203 -15.11 -10.09 -32.40
C THR A 203 -13.89 -10.02 -33.32
N GLY A 204 -12.70 -10.11 -32.76
CA GLY A 204 -11.42 -10.06 -33.45
C GLY A 204 -10.29 -10.10 -32.41
N TRP A 205 -9.05 -9.94 -32.89
CA TRP A 205 -7.85 -10.02 -32.08
C TRP A 205 -6.85 -8.94 -32.46
N ILE A 206 -6.14 -8.39 -31.48
CA ILE A 206 -4.91 -7.63 -31.68
C ILE A 206 -3.78 -8.52 -31.20
N THR A 207 -2.85 -8.84 -32.10
CA THR A 207 -1.68 -9.65 -31.76
C THR A 207 -0.46 -8.75 -31.56
N VAL A 208 0.15 -8.84 -30.37
CA VAL A 208 1.46 -8.26 -30.08
C VAL A 208 2.48 -9.38 -30.16
N LYS A 209 3.55 -9.19 -30.94
CA LYS A 209 4.60 -10.19 -31.11
C LYS A 209 5.95 -9.65 -30.69
N GLY A 210 6.73 -10.46 -30.00
CA GLY A 210 8.11 -10.18 -29.66
C GLY A 210 8.32 -9.00 -28.72
N ALA A 211 7.36 -8.70 -27.84
CA ALA A 211 7.47 -7.59 -26.91
C ALA A 211 8.64 -7.79 -25.93
N ARG A 212 9.56 -6.79 -25.88
CA ARG A 212 10.81 -6.85 -25.10
C ARG A 212 11.09 -5.61 -24.28
N GLU A 213 10.15 -4.65 -24.24
CA GLU A 213 10.33 -3.45 -23.45
C GLU A 213 10.29 -3.75 -21.94
N ASN A 214 11.03 -2.97 -21.16
CA ASN A 214 11.18 -3.12 -19.72
C ASN A 214 11.63 -4.53 -19.32
N ASN A 215 10.79 -5.27 -18.58
CA ASN A 215 11.06 -6.63 -18.12
C ASN A 215 10.44 -7.73 -19.01
N LEU A 216 9.81 -7.37 -20.13
CA LEU A 216 9.17 -8.33 -21.02
C LEU A 216 10.19 -9.23 -21.71
N LYS A 217 9.97 -10.53 -21.67
CA LYS A 217 10.88 -11.57 -22.16
C LYS A 217 10.44 -12.14 -23.50
N ASN A 218 10.37 -11.28 -24.53
CA ASN A 218 9.97 -11.69 -25.88
C ASN A 218 8.58 -12.32 -25.90
N VAL A 219 7.60 -11.60 -25.36
CA VAL A 219 6.22 -12.09 -25.16
C VAL A 219 5.41 -11.93 -26.42
N ASP A 220 4.71 -12.99 -26.81
CA ASP A 220 3.64 -12.97 -27.81
C ASP A 220 2.30 -13.08 -27.08
N VAL A 221 1.34 -12.18 -27.41
CA VAL A 221 0.01 -12.19 -26.77
C VAL A 221 -1.07 -11.74 -27.74
N ASP A 222 -2.21 -12.44 -27.72
CA ASP A 222 -3.42 -12.09 -28.43
C ASP A 222 -4.42 -11.43 -27.49
N ILE A 223 -4.81 -10.19 -27.81
CA ILE A 223 -5.75 -9.38 -27.04
C ILE A 223 -7.12 -9.48 -27.71
N PRO A 224 -8.17 -10.03 -27.05
CA PRO A 224 -9.49 -10.20 -27.63
C PRO A 224 -10.22 -8.86 -27.76
N LEU A 225 -10.78 -8.58 -28.95
CA LEU A 225 -11.62 -7.40 -29.21
C LEU A 225 -13.07 -7.65 -28.78
N GLY A 226 -13.72 -6.59 -28.32
CA GLY A 226 -15.11 -6.63 -27.90
C GLY A 226 -15.34 -7.38 -26.58
N CYS A 227 -14.29 -7.66 -25.83
CA CYS A 227 -14.30 -8.35 -24.53
C CYS A 227 -13.83 -7.41 -23.41
N LEU A 228 -14.26 -7.66 -22.18
CA LEU A 228 -13.63 -7.11 -21.00
C LEU A 228 -12.42 -8.01 -20.67
N LEU A 229 -11.24 -7.48 -20.87
CA LEU A 229 -9.99 -8.15 -20.55
C LEU A 229 -9.45 -7.61 -19.24
N TYR A 230 -9.13 -8.50 -18.31
CA TYR A 230 -8.38 -8.19 -17.10
C TYR A 230 -6.93 -8.62 -17.30
N THR A 231 -6.01 -7.73 -16.95
CA THR A 231 -4.59 -8.04 -16.85
C THR A 231 -4.11 -7.66 -15.45
N SER A 232 -3.26 -8.46 -14.85
CA SER A 232 -2.50 -8.03 -13.67
C SER A 232 -1.37 -7.12 -14.13
N ASP A 233 -1.09 -6.07 -13.38
CA ASP A 233 0.06 -5.22 -13.64
C ASP A 233 1.31 -5.84 -13.02
N ALA A 234 2.06 -6.57 -13.86
CA ALA A 234 3.33 -7.16 -13.45
C ALA A 234 4.46 -6.12 -13.28
N ALA A 235 4.23 -4.87 -13.67
CA ALA A 235 5.21 -3.80 -13.48
C ALA A 235 5.24 -3.32 -12.01
N ASP A 236 4.11 -3.44 -11.28
CA ASP A 236 4.06 -3.18 -9.85
C ASP A 236 4.53 -4.40 -9.03
N ASP A 237 4.60 -5.59 -9.63
CA ASP A 237 5.15 -6.81 -9.03
C ASP A 237 6.68 -6.93 -9.19
N LEU A 238 7.39 -5.82 -9.45
CA LEU A 238 8.85 -5.78 -9.52
C LEU A 238 9.50 -6.05 -8.16
N ILE A 239 9.19 -7.21 -7.62
CA ILE A 239 10.00 -7.88 -6.62
C ILE A 239 10.34 -9.24 -7.21
N GLY A 240 11.27 -9.21 -8.10
CA GLY A 240 12.03 -10.34 -8.58
C GLY A 240 13.46 -10.15 -8.13
#